data_4034943aa2ae340f1990f90caf464f31
#
_entry.id   4034943aa2ae340f1990f90caf464f31
#
_cell.length_a   1.000
_cell.length_b   1.000
_cell.length_c   1.000
_cell.angle_alpha   90.00
_cell.angle_beta   90.00
_cell.angle_gamma   90.00
#
_symmetry.space_group_name_H-M   'P 1'
#
loop_
_entity.id
_entity.type
_entity.pdbx_description
1 polymer ?
#
loop_
_entity_poly.entity_id
_entity_poly.type
_entity_poly.pdbx_seq_one_letter_code
_entity_poly.pdbx_strand_id
1 'polypeptide(L)'
;MLPPLLDDGSGRIERAALAISTFSAENFGNAICNVLRALPNETWLDVVTDVAVARDVRGWLDEAGLGLARLRVAPGSWNYSLWMQDPLLVRVDGSVAVSEVFDRYRDRDIALFVREKAGWRAAESPIHIDGGNVLVHGALTLISADVESDDDALAAFDPMRRVVRVGTAAACLLEMTRETDRPAPGWTETLHYLSTRGTHQPIFHLDHMIAPAGFEGDRPRFLVGCPRLGAELIGHPLWDHSQPDAFDEIVAVLEASGAVVVRNPQPLAWVDRPDRKFRRWFHLPVNNMLIHGDRVLLPCFANDHWPELTRLDAANAELWRGLGFEVIPISGMMAFAEAMGGPRCMVKVTARD
;
A
#
# COMPACT_ATOMS: atom_id res chain seq x y z
N MET A 1 24.07 12.76 10.80
CA MET A 1 22.81 12.05 11.15
C MET A 1 21.83 12.29 10.02
N LEU A 2 21.18 11.23 9.54
CA LEU A 2 20.16 11.35 8.50
C LEU A 2 18.92 12.06 9.09
N PRO A 3 18.21 12.90 8.30
CA PRO A 3 16.89 13.41 8.68
C PRO A 3 15.90 12.27 8.85
N PRO A 4 14.88 12.43 9.73
CA PRO A 4 13.87 11.39 9.92
C PRO A 4 13.05 11.15 8.64
N LEU A 5 12.42 9.98 8.54
CA LEU A 5 11.49 9.66 7.47
C LEU A 5 10.22 10.52 7.56
N LEU A 6 9.58 10.75 6.40
CA LEU A 6 8.31 11.46 6.32
C LEU A 6 7.21 10.63 6.97
N ASP A 7 6.37 11.27 7.82
CA ASP A 7 5.25 10.61 8.50
C ASP A 7 4.13 10.25 7.51
N ASP A 8 3.58 9.05 7.61
CA ASP A 8 2.50 8.57 6.73
C ASP A 8 1.10 8.98 7.21
N GLY A 9 0.95 9.17 8.52
CA GLY A 9 -0.34 9.35 9.19
C GLY A 9 -0.68 10.77 9.63
N SER A 10 0.19 11.75 9.36
CA SER A 10 0.01 13.12 9.85
C SER A 10 0.26 14.16 8.77
N GLY A 11 -0.44 15.30 8.85
CA GLY A 11 -0.30 16.43 7.93
C GLY A 11 -1.02 16.24 6.59
N ARG A 12 -1.18 17.35 5.85
CA ARG A 12 -1.80 17.31 4.53
C ARG A 12 -0.77 16.94 3.47
N ILE A 13 -1.19 16.24 2.44
CA ILE A 13 -0.36 15.91 1.28
C ILE A 13 -0.12 17.20 0.49
N GLU A 14 1.11 17.70 0.50
CA GLU A 14 1.51 18.84 -0.31
C GLU A 14 2.06 18.38 -1.66
N ARG A 15 2.86 17.32 -1.65
CA ARG A 15 3.50 16.80 -2.87
C ARG A 15 3.45 15.29 -2.91
N ALA A 16 3.29 14.77 -4.14
CA ALA A 16 3.36 13.33 -4.39
C ALA A 16 3.97 13.02 -5.76
N ALA A 17 4.38 11.77 -5.92
CA ALA A 17 4.90 11.23 -7.19
C ALA A 17 4.08 10.02 -7.63
N LEU A 18 3.93 9.88 -8.94
CA LEU A 18 3.20 8.83 -9.63
C LEU A 18 3.98 8.34 -10.85
N ALA A 19 3.81 7.05 -11.18
CA ALA A 19 4.30 6.48 -12.43
C ALA A 19 3.15 5.77 -13.15
N ILE A 20 2.88 6.14 -14.41
CA ILE A 20 1.79 5.57 -15.21
C ILE A 20 2.36 5.12 -16.55
N SER A 21 2.66 3.82 -16.67
CA SER A 21 3.11 3.21 -17.93
C SER A 21 1.95 2.92 -18.86
N THR A 22 2.24 2.61 -20.12
CA THR A 22 1.26 2.12 -21.09
C THR A 22 0.52 0.91 -20.56
N PHE A 23 1.26 -0.08 -20.00
CA PHE A 23 0.66 -1.25 -19.38
C PHE A 23 -0.30 -0.89 -18.23
N SER A 24 0.10 0.04 -17.37
CA SER A 24 -0.74 0.49 -16.24
C SER A 24 -2.00 1.20 -16.72
N ALA A 25 -1.88 2.06 -17.73
CA ALA A 25 -3.01 2.79 -18.31
C ALA A 25 -4.04 1.84 -18.93
N GLU A 26 -3.59 0.84 -19.68
CA GLU A 26 -4.45 -0.14 -20.33
C GLU A 26 -5.18 -1.07 -19.36
N ASN A 27 -4.51 -1.48 -18.27
CA ASN A 27 -5.05 -2.49 -17.36
C ASN A 27 -5.75 -1.88 -16.12
N PHE A 28 -5.38 -0.67 -15.71
CA PHE A 28 -5.84 -0.04 -14.47
C PHE A 28 -6.41 1.37 -14.66
N GLY A 29 -6.64 1.83 -15.88
CA GLY A 29 -6.99 3.21 -16.20
C GLY A 29 -8.14 3.76 -15.35
N ASN A 30 -9.23 3.01 -15.18
CA ASN A 30 -10.37 3.44 -14.35
C ASN A 30 -9.97 3.62 -12.88
N ALA A 31 -9.22 2.67 -12.31
CA ALA A 31 -8.75 2.75 -10.94
C ALA A 31 -7.79 3.93 -10.74
N ILE A 32 -6.86 4.14 -11.66
CA ILE A 32 -5.95 5.29 -11.70
C ILE A 32 -6.76 6.61 -11.70
N CYS A 33 -7.74 6.75 -12.60
CA CYS A 33 -8.58 7.95 -12.66
C CYS A 33 -9.33 8.21 -11.35
N ASN A 34 -9.81 7.16 -10.68
CA ASN A 34 -10.51 7.29 -9.41
C ASN A 34 -9.56 7.71 -8.28
N VAL A 35 -8.32 7.22 -8.25
CA VAL A 35 -7.29 7.70 -7.32
C VAL A 35 -6.97 9.18 -7.60
N LEU A 36 -6.75 9.56 -8.86
CA LEU A 36 -6.46 10.95 -9.23
C LEU A 36 -7.59 11.91 -8.79
N ARG A 37 -8.86 11.55 -8.99
CA ARG A 37 -10.02 12.36 -8.56
C ARG A 37 -10.15 12.48 -7.04
N ALA A 38 -9.62 11.54 -6.29
CA ALA A 38 -9.64 11.58 -4.83
C ALA A 38 -8.50 12.40 -4.23
N LEU A 39 -7.43 12.65 -4.98
CA LEU A 39 -6.32 13.47 -4.51
C LEU A 39 -6.76 14.94 -4.35
N PRO A 40 -6.25 15.66 -3.34
CA PRO A 40 -6.53 17.08 -3.18
C PRO A 40 -6.02 17.89 -4.37
N ASN A 41 -6.84 18.82 -4.87
CA ASN A 41 -6.53 19.63 -6.06
C ASN A 41 -5.28 20.51 -5.89
N GLU A 42 -4.96 20.88 -4.64
CA GLU A 42 -3.78 21.65 -4.26
C GLU A 42 -2.48 20.81 -4.20
N THR A 43 -2.58 19.48 -4.37
CA THR A 43 -1.42 18.62 -4.34
C THR A 43 -0.52 18.85 -5.56
N TRP A 44 0.74 19.14 -5.30
CA TRP A 44 1.76 19.16 -6.35
C TRP A 44 2.15 17.74 -6.74
N LEU A 45 1.94 17.38 -8.01
CA LEU A 45 2.23 16.04 -8.51
C LEU A 45 3.41 16.03 -9.49
N ASP A 46 4.38 15.16 -9.24
CA ASP A 46 5.38 14.76 -10.22
C ASP A 46 4.95 13.42 -10.85
N VAL A 47 4.48 13.46 -12.09
CA VAL A 47 3.93 12.30 -12.80
C VAL A 47 4.86 11.88 -13.90
N VAL A 48 5.29 10.62 -13.91
CA VAL A 48 6.05 10.04 -15.03
C VAL A 48 5.13 9.13 -15.84
N THR A 49 5.25 9.20 -17.17
CA THR A 49 4.45 8.40 -18.09
C THR A 49 5.23 8.06 -19.35
N ASP A 50 4.73 7.10 -20.11
CA ASP A 50 5.23 6.78 -21.44
C ASP A 50 4.70 7.77 -22.48
N VAL A 51 5.43 7.96 -23.56
CA VAL A 51 5.03 8.82 -24.66
C VAL A 51 3.69 8.39 -25.28
N ALA A 52 3.43 7.09 -25.33
CA ALA A 52 2.23 6.51 -25.94
C ALA A 52 0.93 6.93 -25.23
N VAL A 53 0.95 7.08 -23.91
CA VAL A 53 -0.22 7.40 -23.09
C VAL A 53 -0.17 8.80 -22.45
N ALA A 54 0.87 9.58 -22.73
CA ALA A 54 1.08 10.90 -22.13
C ALA A 54 -0.10 11.86 -22.35
N ARG A 55 -0.77 11.78 -23.51
CA ARG A 55 -1.95 12.60 -23.82
C ARG A 55 -3.14 12.21 -22.95
N ASP A 56 -3.37 10.91 -22.77
CA ASP A 56 -4.50 10.39 -22.00
C ASP A 56 -4.29 10.70 -20.51
N VAL A 57 -3.06 10.47 -20.01
CA VAL A 57 -2.69 10.82 -18.63
C VAL A 57 -2.86 12.32 -18.37
N ARG A 58 -2.49 13.20 -19.32
CA ARG A 58 -2.76 14.63 -19.21
C ARG A 58 -4.27 14.91 -19.10
N GLY A 59 -5.08 14.30 -19.95
CA GLY A 59 -6.54 14.41 -19.89
C GLY A 59 -7.10 13.99 -18.53
N TRP A 60 -6.63 12.88 -17.96
CA TRP A 60 -7.05 12.40 -16.63
C TRP A 60 -6.70 13.36 -15.50
N LEU A 61 -5.50 13.98 -15.56
CA LEU A 61 -5.08 15.00 -14.58
C LEU A 61 -5.93 16.25 -14.68
N ASP A 62 -6.25 16.70 -15.90
CA ASP A 62 -7.08 17.87 -16.13
C ASP A 62 -8.53 17.62 -15.67
N GLU A 63 -9.11 16.45 -15.98
CA GLU A 63 -10.44 16.03 -15.50
C GLU A 63 -10.52 15.89 -13.98
N ALA A 64 -9.43 15.50 -13.33
CA ALA A 64 -9.32 15.41 -11.87
C ALA A 64 -9.07 16.80 -11.21
N GLY A 65 -8.88 17.86 -11.99
CA GLY A 65 -8.61 19.21 -11.47
C GLY A 65 -7.21 19.38 -10.87
N LEU A 66 -6.26 18.51 -11.22
CA LEU A 66 -4.91 18.49 -10.67
C LEU A 66 -3.97 19.44 -11.46
N GLY A 67 -4.30 20.72 -11.47
CA GLY A 67 -3.61 21.75 -12.26
C GLY A 67 -2.14 21.99 -11.89
N LEU A 68 -1.68 21.50 -10.72
CA LEU A 68 -0.30 21.59 -10.28
C LEU A 68 0.55 20.36 -10.70
N ALA A 69 -0.03 19.45 -11.50
CA ALA A 69 0.67 18.26 -11.96
C ALA A 69 1.72 18.59 -13.05
N ARG A 70 2.93 18.10 -12.83
CA ARG A 70 4.03 18.12 -13.80
C ARG A 70 4.17 16.75 -14.45
N LEU A 71 3.74 16.67 -15.70
CA LEU A 71 3.88 15.45 -16.49
C LEU A 71 5.26 15.38 -17.14
N ARG A 72 5.95 14.26 -16.97
CA ARG A 72 7.27 13.97 -17.54
C ARG A 72 7.19 12.68 -18.32
N VAL A 73 7.75 12.68 -19.52
CA VAL A 73 7.81 11.49 -20.36
C VAL A 73 9.11 10.75 -20.08
N ALA A 74 9.00 9.47 -19.72
CA ALA A 74 10.15 8.60 -19.53
C ALA A 74 10.92 8.41 -20.84
N PRO A 75 12.24 8.28 -20.81
CA PRO A 75 13.03 8.04 -22.02
C PRO A 75 12.80 6.62 -22.55
N GLY A 76 12.44 6.51 -23.81
CA GLY A 76 12.25 5.23 -24.50
C GLY A 76 11.02 4.44 -24.05
N SER A 77 11.00 3.14 -24.35
CA SER A 77 9.94 2.20 -23.96
C SER A 77 10.35 1.43 -22.72
N TRP A 78 10.37 2.08 -21.57
CA TRP A 78 10.67 1.40 -20.33
C TRP A 78 9.44 0.63 -19.82
N ASN A 79 9.65 -0.62 -19.42
CA ASN A 79 8.63 -1.37 -18.72
C ASN A 79 8.81 -1.13 -17.21
N TYR A 80 7.84 -0.47 -16.58
CA TYR A 80 7.82 -0.17 -15.14
C TYR A 80 6.40 -0.31 -14.59
N SER A 81 6.34 -0.56 -13.29
CA SER A 81 5.05 -0.68 -12.59
C SER A 81 4.48 0.68 -12.22
N LEU A 82 3.24 0.68 -11.73
CA LEU A 82 2.61 1.90 -11.19
C LEU A 82 2.91 2.12 -9.70
N TRP A 83 3.66 1.21 -9.05
CA TRP A 83 3.84 1.18 -7.61
C TRP A 83 4.98 2.09 -7.14
N MET A 84 4.75 3.42 -7.19
CA MET A 84 5.77 4.42 -6.88
C MET A 84 6.14 4.48 -5.38
N GLN A 85 5.34 3.88 -4.51
CA GLN A 85 5.64 3.75 -3.09
C GLN A 85 6.89 2.93 -2.84
N ASP A 86 7.07 1.83 -3.59
CA ASP A 86 8.08 0.81 -3.29
C ASP A 86 9.53 1.30 -3.46
N PRO A 87 9.89 1.96 -4.58
CA PRO A 87 11.28 2.32 -4.82
C PRO A 87 11.74 3.60 -4.09
N LEU A 88 10.86 4.30 -3.37
CA LEU A 88 11.16 5.62 -2.80
C LEU A 88 11.01 5.67 -1.28
N LEU A 89 12.08 6.09 -0.60
CA LEU A 89 12.08 6.45 0.82
C LEU A 89 12.30 7.96 0.95
N VAL A 90 11.32 8.65 1.50
CA VAL A 90 11.31 10.13 1.60
C VAL A 90 11.56 10.57 3.03
N ARG A 91 12.37 11.61 3.20
CA ARG A 91 12.70 12.22 4.48
C ARG A 91 12.03 13.59 4.64
N VAL A 92 11.86 14.03 5.86
CA VAL A 92 11.19 15.32 6.18
C VAL A 92 11.87 16.54 5.57
N ASP A 93 13.15 16.45 5.22
CA ASP A 93 13.91 17.52 4.57
C ASP A 93 13.79 17.49 3.03
N GLY A 94 12.91 16.65 2.49
CA GLY A 94 12.70 16.47 1.05
C GLY A 94 13.79 15.66 0.35
N SER A 95 14.75 15.09 1.07
CA SER A 95 15.72 14.17 0.47
C SER A 95 15.10 12.78 0.28
N VAL A 96 15.54 12.09 -0.77
CA VAL A 96 14.95 10.85 -1.23
C VAL A 96 16.01 9.79 -1.48
N ALA A 97 15.89 8.66 -0.78
CA ALA A 97 16.63 7.45 -1.10
C ALA A 97 15.84 6.58 -2.07
N VAL A 98 16.52 5.94 -2.99
CA VAL A 98 15.93 4.98 -3.93
C VAL A 98 16.30 3.58 -3.46
N SER A 99 15.29 2.76 -3.22
CA SER A 99 15.46 1.37 -2.78
C SER A 99 16.12 0.53 -3.88
N GLU A 100 16.95 -0.43 -3.45
CA GLU A 100 17.60 -1.41 -4.32
C GLU A 100 17.02 -2.82 -4.14
N VAL A 101 16.11 -2.99 -3.19
CA VAL A 101 15.60 -4.32 -2.78
C VAL A 101 14.69 -4.92 -3.82
N PHE A 102 13.87 -4.10 -4.46
CA PHE A 102 12.86 -4.56 -5.39
C PHE A 102 13.23 -4.17 -6.82
N ASP A 103 14.02 -5.02 -7.49
CA ASP A 103 14.32 -4.86 -8.92
C ASP A 103 13.18 -5.49 -9.75
N ARG A 104 11.99 -4.88 -9.61
CA ARG A 104 10.84 -5.23 -10.42
C ARG A 104 10.81 -4.34 -11.65
N TYR A 105 11.00 -4.92 -12.83
CA TYR A 105 11.04 -4.16 -14.08
C TYR A 105 12.14 -3.07 -14.03
N ARG A 106 11.75 -1.80 -14.35
CA ARG A 106 12.60 -0.62 -14.24
C ARG A 106 12.12 0.37 -13.20
N ASP A 107 11.51 -0.09 -12.14
CA ASP A 107 10.96 0.76 -11.09
C ASP A 107 12.04 1.61 -10.42
N ARG A 108 13.23 1.05 -10.22
CA ARG A 108 14.39 1.81 -9.74
C ARG A 108 14.83 2.90 -10.70
N ASP A 109 14.89 2.60 -12.01
CA ASP A 109 15.28 3.58 -13.04
C ASP A 109 14.28 4.73 -13.10
N ILE A 110 12.97 4.43 -13.02
CA ILE A 110 11.90 5.45 -12.95
C ILE A 110 12.02 6.30 -11.69
N ALA A 111 12.28 5.70 -10.54
CA ALA A 111 12.48 6.44 -9.30
C ALA A 111 13.69 7.38 -9.38
N LEU A 112 14.80 6.93 -9.94
CA LEU A 112 15.98 7.77 -10.21
C LEU A 112 15.66 8.90 -11.18
N PHE A 113 14.93 8.61 -12.25
CA PHE A 113 14.49 9.61 -13.23
C PHE A 113 13.60 10.67 -12.60
N VAL A 114 12.58 10.26 -11.82
CA VAL A 114 11.70 11.19 -11.10
C VAL A 114 12.52 12.06 -10.15
N ARG A 115 13.38 11.46 -9.34
CA ARG A 115 14.24 12.19 -8.40
C ARG A 115 15.06 13.27 -9.09
N GLU A 116 15.72 12.92 -10.19
CA GLU A 116 16.52 13.87 -10.98
C GLU A 116 15.64 15.00 -11.55
N LYS A 117 14.53 14.64 -12.22
CA LYS A 117 13.67 15.61 -12.92
C LYS A 117 12.86 16.50 -11.98
N ALA A 118 12.52 16.00 -10.80
CA ALA A 118 11.88 16.78 -9.74
C ALA A 118 12.87 17.65 -8.96
N GLY A 119 14.18 17.44 -9.15
CA GLY A 119 15.23 18.16 -8.43
C GLY A 119 15.34 17.77 -6.96
N TRP A 120 14.93 16.55 -6.61
CA TRP A 120 15.00 16.08 -5.22
C TRP A 120 16.45 15.75 -4.84
N ARG A 121 16.82 16.16 -3.64
CA ARG A 121 18.14 15.82 -3.09
C ARG A 121 18.25 14.32 -2.86
N ALA A 122 19.37 13.73 -3.31
CA ALA A 122 19.64 12.32 -3.05
C ALA A 122 19.93 12.09 -1.56
N ALA A 123 19.38 11.01 -1.01
CA ALA A 123 19.73 10.44 0.28
C ALA A 123 20.19 9.00 0.10
N GLU A 124 20.90 8.48 1.09
CA GLU A 124 21.22 7.06 1.21
C GLU A 124 20.28 6.41 2.23
N SER A 125 20.05 5.11 2.08
CA SER A 125 19.39 4.28 3.08
C SER A 125 20.40 3.31 3.67
N PRO A 126 20.51 3.21 4.99
CA PRO A 126 21.41 2.25 5.63
C PRO A 126 20.87 0.81 5.57
N ILE A 127 19.61 0.64 5.17
CA ILE A 127 18.98 -0.67 4.99
C ILE A 127 18.33 -0.75 3.60
N HIS A 128 18.23 -1.96 3.08
CA HIS A 128 17.51 -2.25 1.85
C HIS A 128 16.08 -2.68 2.19
N ILE A 129 15.10 -1.89 1.77
CA ILE A 129 13.68 -2.12 2.09
C ILE A 129 12.77 -1.44 1.08
N ASP A 130 11.69 -2.10 0.70
CA ASP A 130 10.63 -1.51 -0.11
C ASP A 130 9.79 -0.54 0.72
N GLY A 131 9.38 0.57 0.10
CA GLY A 131 8.58 1.58 0.77
C GLY A 131 7.21 1.09 1.27
N GLY A 132 6.64 0.04 0.67
CA GLY A 132 5.42 -0.62 1.17
C GLY A 132 5.64 -1.38 2.48
N ASN A 133 6.88 -1.73 2.79
CA ASN A 133 7.31 -2.37 4.02
C ASN A 133 7.79 -1.37 5.10
N VAL A 134 7.51 -0.09 4.90
CA VAL A 134 7.80 0.98 5.86
C VAL A 134 6.54 1.78 6.14
N LEU A 135 6.18 1.91 7.42
CA LEU A 135 5.10 2.77 7.88
C LEU A 135 5.61 3.66 9.00
N VAL A 136 5.45 4.96 8.84
CA VAL A 136 5.94 5.96 9.78
C VAL A 136 4.76 6.69 10.41
N HIS A 137 4.64 6.66 11.75
CA HIS A 137 3.60 7.40 12.44
C HIS A 137 3.99 7.76 13.87
N GLY A 138 3.96 9.05 14.17
CA GLY A 138 4.32 9.58 15.49
C GLY A 138 5.74 9.21 15.90
N ALA A 139 5.88 8.53 17.05
CA ALA A 139 7.16 8.08 17.59
C ALA A 139 7.65 6.73 17.04
N LEU A 140 6.92 6.12 16.12
CA LEU A 140 7.21 4.77 15.61
C LEU A 140 7.49 4.77 14.11
N THR A 141 8.49 3.99 13.73
CA THR A 141 8.73 3.55 12.36
C THR A 141 8.61 2.03 12.33
N LEU A 142 7.58 1.53 11.65
CA LEU A 142 7.35 0.10 11.48
C LEU A 142 8.07 -0.37 10.22
N ILE A 143 8.77 -1.48 10.32
CA ILE A 143 9.41 -2.15 9.17
C ILE A 143 9.04 -3.63 9.16
N SER A 144 9.08 -4.25 7.99
CA SER A 144 8.91 -5.70 7.87
C SER A 144 9.98 -6.44 8.67
N ALA A 145 9.58 -7.49 9.37
CA ALA A 145 10.50 -8.37 10.09
C ALA A 145 11.46 -9.14 9.18
N ASP A 146 11.16 -9.25 7.88
CA ASP A 146 11.99 -9.93 6.88
C ASP A 146 13.24 -9.13 6.49
N VAL A 147 13.31 -7.86 6.88
CA VAL A 147 14.44 -6.99 6.53
C VAL A 147 15.70 -7.41 7.27
N GLU A 148 16.70 -7.82 6.49
CA GLU A 148 18.02 -8.14 7.02
C GLU A 148 18.78 -6.85 7.33
N SER A 149 19.00 -6.57 8.62
CA SER A 149 19.76 -5.40 9.09
C SER A 149 20.15 -5.59 10.55
N ASP A 150 21.25 -5.01 10.96
CA ASP A 150 21.65 -4.91 12.37
C ASP A 150 20.96 -3.73 13.07
N ASP A 151 21.09 -3.67 14.38
CA ASP A 151 20.45 -2.64 15.19
C ASP A 151 21.03 -1.24 14.93
N ASP A 152 22.32 -1.13 14.59
CA ASP A 152 22.98 0.15 14.27
C ASP A 152 22.43 0.72 12.97
N ALA A 153 22.25 -0.13 11.94
CA ALA A 153 21.62 0.27 10.68
C ALA A 153 20.17 0.70 10.88
N LEU A 154 19.42 -0.02 11.73
CA LEU A 154 18.04 0.37 12.07
C LEU A 154 17.98 1.71 12.81
N ALA A 155 18.85 1.93 13.78
CA ALA A 155 18.92 3.20 14.50
C ALA A 155 19.31 4.36 13.56
N ALA A 156 20.17 4.10 12.58
CA ALA A 156 20.54 5.08 11.57
C ALA A 156 19.44 5.31 10.52
N PHE A 157 18.56 4.34 10.28
CA PHE A 157 17.50 4.41 9.29
C PHE A 157 16.48 5.51 9.60
N ASP A 158 15.99 5.56 10.84
CA ASP A 158 15.14 6.65 11.33
C ASP A 158 15.55 7.07 12.75
N PRO A 159 16.54 7.96 12.87
CA PRO A 159 17.20 8.24 14.14
C PRO A 159 16.35 9.00 15.17
N MET A 160 15.19 9.50 14.75
CA MET A 160 14.28 10.26 15.62
C MET A 160 13.12 9.41 16.14
N ARG A 161 12.99 8.18 15.66
CA ARG A 161 11.89 7.29 16.02
C ARG A 161 12.37 5.92 16.47
N ARG A 162 11.54 5.26 17.25
CA ARG A 162 11.76 3.85 17.56
C ARG A 162 11.38 3.01 16.35
N VAL A 163 12.37 2.30 15.79
CA VAL A 163 12.12 1.34 14.71
C VAL A 163 11.61 0.02 15.32
N VAL A 164 10.49 -0.48 14.81
CA VAL A 164 9.83 -1.70 15.27
C VAL A 164 9.73 -2.67 14.10
N ARG A 165 10.28 -3.87 14.28
CA ARG A 165 10.12 -4.97 13.33
C ARG A 165 8.74 -5.59 13.50
N VAL A 166 7.97 -5.66 12.43
CA VAL A 166 6.61 -6.18 12.42
C VAL A 166 6.53 -7.42 11.54
N GLY A 167 6.04 -8.49 12.11
CA GLY A 167 5.88 -9.78 11.42
C GLY A 167 5.29 -10.80 12.37
N THR A 168 5.31 -12.07 11.96
CA THR A 168 4.78 -13.20 12.73
C THR A 168 5.74 -14.37 12.67
N ALA A 169 5.86 -15.10 13.79
CA ALA A 169 6.56 -16.39 13.85
C ALA A 169 5.66 -17.57 13.41
N ALA A 170 4.36 -17.34 13.23
CA ALA A 170 3.45 -18.34 12.71
C ALA A 170 3.90 -18.82 11.32
N ALA A 171 3.75 -20.11 11.04
CA ALA A 171 4.11 -20.68 9.75
C ALA A 171 3.16 -20.10 8.66
N CYS A 172 3.65 -19.18 7.87
CA CYS A 172 2.97 -18.70 6.69
C CYS A 172 3.34 -19.56 5.49
N LEU A 173 2.35 -19.88 4.67
CA LEU A 173 2.58 -20.59 3.42
C LEU A 173 3.20 -19.64 2.41
N LEU A 174 4.33 -20.00 1.83
CA LEU A 174 5.01 -19.18 0.80
C LEU A 174 4.16 -19.03 -0.45
N GLU A 175 3.74 -20.16 -0.97
CA GLU A 175 2.81 -20.28 -2.07
C GLU A 175 2.08 -21.61 -1.89
N MET A 176 0.77 -21.56 -1.93
CA MET A 176 -0.01 -22.77 -1.91
C MET A 176 -0.79 -22.88 -3.21
N THR A 177 -0.42 -23.86 -4.02
CA THR A 177 -1.19 -24.26 -5.19
C THR A 177 -1.75 -25.65 -4.93
N ARG A 178 -3.06 -25.81 -5.02
CA ARG A 178 -3.74 -27.08 -4.81
C ARG A 178 -4.87 -27.30 -5.82
N GLU A 179 -5.19 -28.57 -6.09
CA GLU A 179 -6.43 -28.89 -6.80
C GLU A 179 -7.65 -28.56 -5.92
N THR A 180 -8.70 -28.09 -6.56
CA THR A 180 -9.97 -27.74 -5.92
C THR A 180 -11.14 -28.17 -6.80
N ASP A 181 -12.25 -28.52 -6.15
CA ASP A 181 -13.53 -28.76 -6.82
C ASP A 181 -14.37 -27.49 -6.95
N ARG A 182 -13.83 -26.34 -6.64
CA ARG A 182 -14.53 -25.03 -6.70
C ARG A 182 -13.87 -24.11 -7.72
N PRO A 183 -14.66 -23.48 -8.61
CA PRO A 183 -16.11 -23.59 -8.80
C PRO A 183 -16.57 -24.90 -9.43
N ALA A 184 -15.67 -25.72 -9.95
CA ALA A 184 -15.93 -27.02 -10.55
C ALA A 184 -14.72 -27.94 -10.43
N PRO A 185 -14.87 -29.29 -10.60
CA PRO A 185 -13.79 -30.24 -10.58
C PRO A 185 -12.68 -29.92 -11.59
N GLY A 186 -11.44 -30.20 -11.19
CA GLY A 186 -10.25 -30.00 -12.01
C GLY A 186 -9.78 -28.54 -12.12
N TRP A 187 -10.19 -27.70 -11.18
CA TRP A 187 -9.62 -26.37 -10.99
C TRP A 187 -8.39 -26.43 -10.07
N THR A 188 -7.56 -25.42 -10.22
CA THR A 188 -6.43 -25.17 -9.32
C THR A 188 -6.65 -23.86 -8.59
N GLU A 189 -6.37 -23.78 -7.31
CA GLU A 189 -6.37 -22.53 -6.58
C GLU A 189 -4.98 -22.22 -6.04
N THR A 190 -4.64 -20.94 -6.01
CA THR A 190 -3.38 -20.44 -5.49
C THR A 190 -3.60 -19.27 -4.57
N LEU A 191 -2.85 -19.28 -3.47
CA LEU A 191 -2.69 -18.16 -2.57
C LEU A 191 -1.20 -17.79 -2.52
N HIS A 192 -0.90 -16.54 -2.83
CA HIS A 192 0.47 -16.05 -2.78
C HIS A 192 0.76 -15.41 -1.42
N TYR A 193 1.72 -15.96 -0.71
CA TYR A 193 2.40 -15.30 0.39
C TYR A 193 3.86 -15.11 0.01
N LEU A 194 4.35 -13.91 0.21
CA LEU A 194 5.76 -13.62 0.05
C LEU A 194 6.39 -13.60 1.44
N SER A 195 6.86 -14.74 1.87
CA SER A 195 7.76 -14.81 2.99
C SER A 195 8.75 -15.91 2.80
N THR A 196 9.94 -15.68 3.24
CA THR A 196 10.99 -16.62 2.95
C THR A 196 11.69 -17.18 4.17
N ARG A 197 11.79 -16.46 5.28
CA ARG A 197 12.63 -16.90 6.39
C ARG A 197 12.30 -16.19 7.70
N GLY A 198 12.13 -16.94 8.77
CA GLY A 198 12.00 -16.40 10.11
C GLY A 198 10.65 -15.69 10.36
N THR A 199 10.68 -14.61 11.10
CA THR A 199 9.51 -13.79 11.38
C THR A 199 9.13 -12.97 10.16
N HIS A 200 7.88 -13.04 9.70
CA HIS A 200 7.41 -12.41 8.47
C HIS A 200 5.98 -11.89 8.59
N GLN A 201 5.56 -11.05 7.66
CA GLN A 201 4.19 -10.58 7.56
C GLN A 201 3.30 -11.57 6.80
N PRO A 202 1.99 -11.62 7.07
CA PRO A 202 1.07 -12.56 6.44
C PRO A 202 0.64 -12.19 5.03
N ILE A 203 0.95 -10.97 4.56
CA ILE A 203 0.67 -10.51 3.18
C ILE A 203 1.86 -9.69 2.65
N PHE A 204 1.82 -9.34 1.37
CA PHE A 204 2.95 -8.84 0.59
C PHE A 204 3.72 -7.68 1.24
N HIS A 205 3.01 -6.61 1.68
CA HIS A 205 3.59 -5.44 2.31
C HIS A 205 2.84 -5.08 3.59
N LEU A 206 3.52 -4.40 4.53
CA LEU A 206 2.91 -3.95 5.79
C LEU A 206 1.71 -3.05 5.56
N ASP A 207 1.77 -2.16 4.59
CA ASP A 207 0.72 -1.20 4.28
C ASP A 207 -0.56 -1.81 3.69
N HIS A 208 -0.58 -3.11 3.41
CA HIS A 208 -1.80 -3.83 3.05
C HIS A 208 -2.61 -4.23 4.28
N MET A 209 -1.97 -4.44 5.42
CA MET A 209 -2.61 -4.94 6.64
C MET A 209 -2.60 -3.93 7.78
N ILE A 210 -1.74 -2.91 7.73
CA ILE A 210 -1.59 -1.89 8.77
C ILE A 210 -1.76 -0.51 8.16
N ALA A 211 -2.50 0.37 8.85
CA ALA A 211 -2.63 1.77 8.49
C ALA A 211 -2.42 2.66 9.70
N PRO A 212 -1.69 3.79 9.60
CA PRO A 212 -1.71 4.82 10.63
C PRO A 212 -3.13 5.40 10.74
N ALA A 213 -3.61 5.69 11.95
CA ALA A 213 -4.99 6.10 12.21
C ALA A 213 -5.11 7.20 13.29
N GLY A 214 -4.21 8.19 13.26
CA GLY A 214 -4.18 9.28 14.22
C GLY A 214 -3.63 8.85 15.59
N PHE A 215 -4.08 9.48 16.64
CA PHE A 215 -3.53 9.30 17.98
C PHE A 215 -4.64 9.06 19.02
N GLU A 216 -4.25 8.42 20.13
CA GLU A 216 -5.01 8.39 21.36
C GLU A 216 -4.13 8.98 22.47
N GLY A 217 -4.40 10.23 22.87
CA GLY A 217 -3.42 11.03 23.61
C GLY A 217 -2.13 11.17 22.80
N ASP A 218 -1.00 10.81 23.41
CA ASP A 218 0.32 10.85 22.73
C ASP A 218 0.70 9.53 22.06
N ARG A 219 -0.15 8.52 22.14
CA ARG A 219 0.13 7.20 21.58
C ARG A 219 -0.31 7.12 20.11
N PRO A 220 0.56 6.72 19.20
CA PRO A 220 0.17 6.51 17.79
C PRO A 220 -0.85 5.36 17.70
N ARG A 221 -1.90 5.57 16.91
CA ARG A 221 -2.94 4.57 16.66
C ARG A 221 -2.73 3.97 15.28
N PHE A 222 -2.90 2.66 15.20
CA PHE A 222 -2.89 1.92 13.94
C PHE A 222 -4.15 1.10 13.79
N LEU A 223 -4.67 1.03 12.56
CA LEU A 223 -5.59 -0.04 12.15
C LEU A 223 -4.77 -1.26 11.78
N VAL A 224 -5.27 -2.43 12.19
CA VAL A 224 -4.72 -3.73 11.77
C VAL A 224 -5.87 -4.60 11.26
N GLY A 225 -5.72 -5.10 10.06
CA GLY A 225 -6.70 -5.97 9.44
C GLY A 225 -7.07 -7.18 10.31
N CYS A 226 -8.33 -7.60 10.20
CA CYS A 226 -8.84 -8.79 10.90
C CYS A 226 -9.58 -9.69 9.92
N PRO A 227 -8.96 -10.81 9.50
CA PRO A 227 -9.60 -11.77 8.61
C PRO A 227 -10.89 -12.37 9.17
N ARG A 228 -10.98 -12.58 10.51
CA ARG A 228 -12.19 -13.11 11.17
C ARG A 228 -13.36 -12.14 11.01
N LEU A 229 -13.16 -10.87 11.33
CA LEU A 229 -14.18 -9.82 11.15
C LEU A 229 -14.55 -9.67 9.67
N GLY A 230 -13.56 -9.77 8.78
CA GLY A 230 -13.80 -9.69 7.34
C GLY A 230 -14.69 -10.82 6.84
N ALA A 231 -14.36 -12.07 7.17
CA ALA A 231 -15.12 -13.25 6.78
C ALA A 231 -16.55 -13.22 7.32
N GLU A 232 -16.73 -12.89 8.61
CA GLU A 232 -18.05 -12.75 9.24
C GLU A 232 -18.90 -11.69 8.53
N LEU A 233 -18.33 -10.53 8.27
CA LEU A 233 -19.03 -9.39 7.69
C LEU A 233 -19.57 -9.68 6.28
N ILE A 234 -18.78 -10.35 5.45
CA ILE A 234 -19.18 -10.69 4.08
C ILE A 234 -19.96 -12.02 4.00
N GLY A 235 -20.08 -12.76 5.12
CA GLY A 235 -20.80 -14.02 5.19
C GLY A 235 -20.07 -15.19 4.52
N HIS A 236 -18.75 -15.12 4.45
CA HIS A 236 -17.91 -16.18 3.90
C HIS A 236 -17.26 -17.00 5.00
N PRO A 237 -16.93 -18.27 4.75
CA PRO A 237 -16.16 -19.06 5.70
C PRO A 237 -14.81 -18.42 5.96
N LEU A 238 -14.33 -18.51 7.20
CA LEU A 238 -12.93 -18.22 7.50
C LEU A 238 -12.07 -19.34 6.92
N TRP A 239 -11.28 -19.02 5.91
CA TRP A 239 -10.38 -19.97 5.30
C TRP A 239 -9.10 -20.12 6.13
N ASP A 240 -8.52 -21.32 6.20
CA ASP A 240 -7.27 -21.59 6.94
C ASP A 240 -6.14 -20.64 6.50
N HIS A 241 -6.08 -20.35 5.22
CA HIS A 241 -5.10 -19.44 4.65
C HIS A 241 -5.36 -17.95 4.89
N SER A 242 -6.45 -17.58 5.55
CA SER A 242 -6.64 -16.19 6.03
C SER A 242 -5.64 -15.81 7.11
N GLN A 243 -5.01 -16.78 7.75
CA GLN A 243 -3.97 -16.62 8.78
C GLN A 243 -4.33 -15.64 9.90
N PRO A 244 -5.49 -15.77 10.53
CA PRO A 244 -5.96 -14.80 11.51
C PRO A 244 -5.03 -14.69 12.73
N ASP A 245 -4.36 -15.79 13.11
CA ASP A 245 -3.45 -15.82 14.26
C ASP A 245 -2.17 -15.01 13.98
N ALA A 246 -1.69 -14.99 12.73
CA ALA A 246 -0.58 -14.14 12.32
C ALA A 246 -0.91 -12.64 12.45
N PHE A 247 -2.14 -12.24 12.11
CA PHE A 247 -2.58 -10.87 12.35
C PHE A 247 -2.71 -10.55 13.84
N ASP A 248 -3.08 -11.52 14.68
CA ASP A 248 -3.17 -11.35 16.13
C ASP A 248 -1.77 -11.18 16.76
N GLU A 249 -0.75 -11.91 16.29
CA GLU A 249 0.65 -11.70 16.70
C GLU A 249 1.15 -10.29 16.33
N ILE A 250 0.81 -9.79 15.15
CA ILE A 250 1.16 -8.43 14.72
C ILE A 250 0.55 -7.38 15.66
N VAL A 251 -0.71 -7.56 16.05
CA VAL A 251 -1.35 -6.69 17.06
C VAL A 251 -0.56 -6.67 18.34
N ALA A 252 -0.17 -7.85 18.86
CA ALA A 252 0.60 -7.95 20.08
C ALA A 252 1.96 -7.22 20.01
N VAL A 253 2.64 -7.30 18.84
CA VAL A 253 3.90 -6.56 18.59
C VAL A 253 3.68 -5.05 18.65
N LEU A 254 2.62 -4.55 18.02
CA LEU A 254 2.31 -3.12 18.01
C LEU A 254 1.93 -2.61 19.41
N GLU A 255 1.08 -3.33 20.13
CA GLU A 255 0.70 -2.98 21.50
C GLU A 255 1.90 -2.99 22.45
N ALA A 256 2.79 -3.99 22.36
CA ALA A 256 4.04 -4.04 23.11
C ALA A 256 4.99 -2.88 22.76
N SER A 257 4.87 -2.29 21.57
CA SER A 257 5.60 -1.10 21.16
C SER A 257 5.02 0.21 21.70
N GLY A 258 3.88 0.16 22.41
CA GLY A 258 3.19 1.32 22.98
C GLY A 258 2.14 1.93 22.06
N ALA A 259 1.88 1.34 20.89
CA ALA A 259 0.82 1.77 19.99
C ALA A 259 -0.58 1.44 20.55
N VAL A 260 -1.59 2.14 20.04
CA VAL A 260 -2.99 1.75 20.17
C VAL A 260 -3.39 1.02 18.89
N VAL A 261 -4.02 -0.14 19.03
CA VAL A 261 -4.46 -0.92 17.87
C VAL A 261 -5.97 -0.98 17.81
N VAL A 262 -6.52 -0.74 16.62
CA VAL A 262 -7.93 -0.93 16.30
C VAL A 262 -8.02 -1.97 15.17
N ARG A 263 -8.90 -2.96 15.35
CA ARG A 263 -9.09 -4.02 14.33
C ARG A 263 -10.13 -3.59 13.31
N ASN A 264 -9.82 -3.78 12.04
CA ASN A 264 -10.78 -3.53 10.97
C ASN A 264 -11.01 -4.78 10.10
N PRO A 265 -12.20 -4.96 9.49
CA PRO A 265 -12.47 -6.14 8.69
C PRO A 265 -11.60 -6.16 7.43
N GLN A 266 -10.89 -7.28 7.24
CA GLN A 266 -10.02 -7.52 6.07
C GLN A 266 -10.17 -8.96 5.59
N PRO A 267 -11.13 -9.25 4.69
CA PRO A 267 -11.36 -10.59 4.19
C PRO A 267 -10.35 -10.99 3.10
N LEU A 268 -10.30 -12.30 2.82
CA LEU A 268 -9.82 -12.82 1.56
C LEU A 268 -10.88 -12.64 0.47
N ALA A 269 -10.43 -12.28 -0.72
CA ALA A 269 -11.19 -12.35 -1.96
C ALA A 269 -10.48 -13.26 -2.96
N TRP A 270 -11.12 -13.53 -4.07
CA TRP A 270 -10.53 -14.31 -5.16
C TRP A 270 -10.94 -13.77 -6.53
N VAL A 271 -10.17 -14.15 -7.52
CA VAL A 271 -10.52 -13.99 -8.93
C VAL A 271 -10.45 -15.36 -9.62
N ASP A 272 -11.46 -15.65 -10.41
CA ASP A 272 -11.52 -16.84 -11.24
C ASP A 272 -11.01 -16.52 -12.65
N ARG A 273 -10.21 -17.43 -13.17
CA ARG A 273 -9.72 -17.44 -14.57
C ARG A 273 -10.23 -18.71 -15.24
N PRO A 274 -11.46 -18.72 -15.78
CA PRO A 274 -12.11 -19.92 -16.33
C PRO A 274 -11.36 -20.55 -17.50
N ASP A 275 -10.69 -19.73 -18.31
CA ASP A 275 -9.84 -20.14 -19.43
C ASP A 275 -8.66 -21.02 -19.00
N ARG A 276 -8.20 -20.85 -17.78
CA ARG A 276 -7.11 -21.61 -17.16
C ARG A 276 -7.56 -22.58 -16.09
N LYS A 277 -8.85 -22.62 -15.79
CA LYS A 277 -9.43 -23.35 -14.64
C LYS A 277 -8.68 -23.05 -13.34
N PHE A 278 -8.47 -21.76 -13.08
CA PHE A 278 -7.61 -21.28 -12.01
C PHE A 278 -8.32 -20.25 -11.16
N ARG A 279 -8.17 -20.36 -9.82
CA ARG A 279 -8.62 -19.39 -8.82
C ARG A 279 -7.43 -18.82 -8.09
N ARG A 280 -7.32 -17.50 -8.05
CA ARG A 280 -6.30 -16.80 -7.28
C ARG A 280 -6.94 -16.10 -6.09
N TRP A 281 -6.46 -16.42 -4.89
CA TRP A 281 -6.84 -15.78 -3.65
C TRP A 281 -5.89 -14.63 -3.32
N PHE A 282 -6.41 -13.60 -2.65
CA PHE A 282 -5.64 -12.48 -2.11
C PHE A 282 -6.39 -11.81 -0.97
N HIS A 283 -5.64 -11.25 0.00
CA HIS A 283 -6.23 -10.35 0.97
C HIS A 283 -6.59 -9.02 0.31
N LEU A 284 -7.77 -8.49 0.60
CA LEU A 284 -8.12 -7.13 0.17
C LEU A 284 -7.25 -6.12 0.93
N PRO A 285 -6.54 -5.22 0.25
CA PRO A 285 -5.63 -4.26 0.89
C PRO A 285 -6.42 -3.06 1.44
N VAL A 286 -7.33 -3.30 2.38
CA VAL A 286 -8.23 -2.28 2.96
C VAL A 286 -7.47 -1.19 3.71
N ASN A 287 -6.25 -1.47 4.14
CA ASN A 287 -5.37 -0.55 4.86
C ASN A 287 -4.37 0.19 3.95
N ASN A 288 -4.39 -0.09 2.65
CA ASN A 288 -3.55 0.60 1.66
C ASN A 288 -4.20 1.90 1.17
N MET A 289 -4.40 2.84 2.10
CA MET A 289 -5.08 4.12 1.91
C MET A 289 -4.09 5.30 2.03
N LEU A 290 -4.54 6.51 1.78
CA LEU A 290 -3.79 7.74 1.98
C LEU A 290 -4.48 8.64 3.01
N ILE A 291 -3.69 9.26 3.89
CA ILE A 291 -4.17 10.28 4.82
C ILE A 291 -3.77 11.66 4.31
N HIS A 292 -4.71 12.61 4.36
CA HIS A 292 -4.53 14.00 4.05
C HIS A 292 -5.19 14.86 5.15
N GLY A 293 -4.41 15.26 6.14
CA GLY A 293 -4.94 15.97 7.32
C GLY A 293 -5.93 15.09 8.08
N ASP A 294 -7.17 15.56 8.18
CA ASP A 294 -8.30 14.89 8.80
C ASP A 294 -9.11 14.01 7.82
N ARG A 295 -8.61 13.80 6.60
CA ARG A 295 -9.26 12.99 5.56
C ARG A 295 -8.53 11.69 5.34
N VAL A 296 -9.28 10.64 5.04
CA VAL A 296 -8.76 9.37 4.54
C VAL A 296 -9.30 9.09 3.14
N LEU A 297 -8.40 8.86 2.19
CA LEU A 297 -8.70 8.42 0.84
C LEU A 297 -8.76 6.89 0.88
N LEU A 298 -9.97 6.36 1.06
CA LEU A 298 -10.20 4.96 1.42
C LEU A 298 -10.52 4.10 0.19
N PRO A 299 -9.75 3.00 -0.07
CA PRO A 299 -10.07 2.08 -1.16
C PRO A 299 -11.38 1.35 -0.90
N CYS A 300 -12.23 1.27 -1.94
CA CYS A 300 -13.50 0.55 -1.96
C CYS A 300 -13.47 -0.55 -3.03
N PHE A 301 -13.92 -1.74 -2.68
CA PHE A 301 -13.75 -2.96 -3.47
C PHE A 301 -15.05 -3.54 -4.01
N ALA A 302 -16.22 -3.06 -3.55
CA ALA A 302 -17.51 -3.52 -4.04
C ALA A 302 -17.64 -3.35 -5.56
N ASN A 303 -18.15 -4.37 -6.21
CA ASN A 303 -18.45 -4.38 -7.64
C ASN A 303 -19.57 -5.38 -7.93
N ASP A 304 -19.99 -5.50 -9.20
CA ASP A 304 -21.08 -6.39 -9.60
C ASP A 304 -20.78 -7.88 -9.35
N HIS A 305 -19.51 -8.25 -9.34
CA HIS A 305 -19.08 -9.64 -9.07
C HIS A 305 -19.04 -9.96 -7.56
N TRP A 306 -18.83 -8.93 -6.73
CA TRP A 306 -18.70 -9.02 -5.28
C TRP A 306 -19.58 -7.99 -4.57
N PRO A 307 -20.92 -8.07 -4.70
CA PRO A 307 -21.83 -7.08 -4.11
C PRO A 307 -21.79 -7.07 -2.58
N GLU A 308 -21.45 -8.19 -1.92
CA GLU A 308 -21.28 -8.30 -0.47
C GLU A 308 -20.16 -7.41 0.08
N LEU A 309 -19.18 -7.04 -0.73
CA LEU A 309 -18.14 -6.10 -0.33
C LEU A 309 -18.66 -4.69 -0.08
N THR A 310 -19.90 -4.36 -0.48
CA THR A 310 -20.56 -3.11 -0.08
C THR A 310 -20.63 -2.99 1.45
N ARG A 311 -20.85 -4.10 2.16
CA ARG A 311 -20.85 -4.11 3.63
C ARG A 311 -19.47 -3.89 4.20
N LEU A 312 -18.43 -4.44 3.55
CA LEU A 312 -17.03 -4.23 3.92
C LEU A 312 -16.63 -2.76 3.78
N ASP A 313 -16.93 -2.16 2.61
CA ASP A 313 -16.60 -0.77 2.31
C ASP A 313 -17.30 0.17 3.30
N ALA A 314 -18.60 -0.09 3.59
CA ALA A 314 -19.38 0.67 4.57
C ALA A 314 -18.80 0.55 5.99
N ALA A 315 -18.47 -0.65 6.45
CA ALA A 315 -17.93 -0.88 7.79
C ALA A 315 -16.57 -0.22 8.00
N ASN A 316 -15.66 -0.31 7.01
CA ASN A 316 -14.38 0.39 7.08
C ASN A 316 -14.57 1.92 7.06
N ALA A 317 -15.50 2.44 6.25
CA ALA A 317 -15.80 3.87 6.22
C ALA A 317 -16.38 4.38 7.55
N GLU A 318 -17.28 3.62 8.17
CA GLU A 318 -17.85 3.96 9.49
C GLU A 318 -16.78 3.94 10.59
N LEU A 319 -15.89 2.95 10.55
CA LEU A 319 -14.78 2.87 11.49
C LEU A 319 -13.88 4.12 11.39
N TRP A 320 -13.48 4.53 10.18
CA TRP A 320 -12.67 5.73 9.97
C TRP A 320 -13.39 7.00 10.45
N ARG A 321 -14.70 7.14 10.19
CA ARG A 321 -15.50 8.26 10.71
C ARG A 321 -15.57 8.25 12.24
N GLY A 322 -15.69 7.07 12.85
CA GLY A 322 -15.64 6.89 14.31
C GLY A 322 -14.31 7.30 14.93
N LEU A 323 -13.21 7.26 14.17
CA LEU A 323 -11.89 7.74 14.55
C LEU A 323 -11.70 9.24 14.32
N GLY A 324 -12.70 9.94 13.77
CA GLY A 324 -12.68 11.39 13.54
C GLY A 324 -12.22 11.82 12.14
N PHE A 325 -12.10 10.91 11.18
CA PHE A 325 -11.72 11.24 9.82
C PHE A 325 -12.91 11.47 8.90
N GLU A 326 -12.80 12.45 8.00
CA GLU A 326 -13.64 12.54 6.80
C GLU A 326 -13.20 11.45 5.81
N VAL A 327 -14.15 10.64 5.33
CA VAL A 327 -13.84 9.54 4.41
C VAL A 327 -14.14 9.94 2.97
N ILE A 328 -13.11 9.89 2.13
CA ILE A 328 -13.20 10.05 0.67
C ILE A 328 -13.08 8.66 0.05
N PRO A 329 -14.17 8.05 -0.41
CA PRO A 329 -14.14 6.70 -0.98
C PRO A 329 -13.53 6.70 -2.38
N ILE A 330 -12.63 5.75 -2.65
CA ILE A 330 -12.05 5.51 -3.97
C ILE A 330 -12.61 4.19 -4.50
N SER A 331 -13.56 4.26 -5.40
CA SER A 331 -14.22 3.09 -5.99
C SER A 331 -13.35 2.38 -7.02
N GLY A 332 -13.66 1.10 -7.30
CA GLY A 332 -13.02 0.33 -8.37
C GLY A 332 -11.62 -0.19 -8.05
N MET A 333 -11.29 -0.32 -6.76
CA MET A 333 -9.96 -0.74 -6.33
C MET A 333 -9.70 -2.26 -6.44
N MET A 334 -10.68 -3.05 -6.89
CA MET A 334 -10.50 -4.50 -7.05
C MET A 334 -9.37 -4.83 -8.04
N ALA A 335 -9.24 -4.10 -9.13
CA ALA A 335 -8.15 -4.30 -10.10
C ALA A 335 -6.77 -4.09 -9.47
N PHE A 336 -6.63 -3.12 -8.56
CA PHE A 336 -5.40 -2.93 -7.80
C PHE A 336 -5.18 -4.06 -6.80
N ALA A 337 -6.22 -4.49 -6.08
CA ALA A 337 -6.14 -5.60 -5.14
C ALA A 337 -5.70 -6.91 -5.82
N GLU A 338 -6.23 -7.20 -7.00
CA GLU A 338 -5.79 -8.34 -7.82
C GLU A 338 -4.29 -8.26 -8.19
N ALA A 339 -3.75 -7.06 -8.33
CA ALA A 339 -2.34 -6.81 -8.58
C ALA A 339 -1.51 -6.61 -7.30
N MET A 340 -2.08 -6.98 -6.13
CA MET A 340 -1.46 -6.86 -4.81
C MET A 340 -1.03 -5.42 -4.48
N GLY A 341 -1.94 -4.45 -4.66
CA GLY A 341 -1.67 -3.05 -4.34
C GLY A 341 -2.95 -2.27 -4.04
N GLY A 342 -2.78 -0.99 -3.77
CA GLY A 342 -3.86 -0.03 -3.50
C GLY A 342 -3.40 1.41 -3.76
N PRO A 343 -4.18 2.40 -3.34
CA PRO A 343 -3.88 3.80 -3.57
C PRO A 343 -2.53 4.25 -3.02
N ARG A 344 -2.12 3.77 -1.82
CA ARG A 344 -0.83 4.13 -1.23
C ARG A 344 0.34 3.56 -2.04
N CYS A 345 0.22 2.33 -2.54
CA CYS A 345 1.25 1.74 -3.41
C CYS A 345 1.48 2.56 -4.68
N MET A 346 0.40 3.11 -5.26
CA MET A 346 0.47 3.93 -6.47
C MET A 346 1.06 5.33 -6.20
N VAL A 347 0.70 5.95 -5.06
CA VAL A 347 0.99 7.35 -4.76
C VAL A 347 2.09 7.46 -3.71
N LYS A 348 3.28 7.90 -4.10
CA LYS A 348 4.34 8.23 -3.15
C LYS A 348 4.19 9.67 -2.68
N VAL A 349 3.81 9.86 -1.44
CA VAL A 349 3.82 11.19 -0.80
C VAL A 349 5.26 11.63 -0.59
N THR A 350 5.59 12.86 -1.02
CA THR A 350 6.96 13.39 -0.98
C THR A 350 7.10 14.66 -0.14
N ALA A 351 5.99 15.29 0.25
CA ALA A 351 5.97 16.35 1.24
C ALA A 351 4.60 16.43 1.94
N ARG A 352 4.62 16.82 3.20
CA ARG A 352 3.45 17.13 4.03
C ARG A 352 3.67 18.41 4.80
N ASP A 353 2.56 19.15 5.11
CA ASP A 353 2.59 20.33 6.00
C ASP A 353 2.65 19.95 7.47
#